data_2daa5d562ea496753af58af4c0891f45
#
_entry.id   2daa5d562ea496753af58af4c0891f45
#
_cell.length_a   1.000
_cell.length_b   1.000
_cell.length_c   1.000
_cell.angle_alpha   90.00
_cell.angle_beta   90.00
_cell.angle_gamma   90.00
#
_symmetry.space_group_name_H-M   'P 1'
#
loop_
_entity.id
_entity.type
_entity.pdbx_description
1 polymer ?
#
loop_
_entity_poly.entity_id
_entity_poly.type
_entity_poly.pdbx_seq_one_letter_code
_entity_poly.pdbx_strand_id
1 'polypeptide(L)'
;MTLESKSTSSTKKKKSNNFDIYLASSSPRRSEILENLKVNFEILKCDYDESNFTDESPEDFVIKNTQQKCLAAHAIRQQKKLPNKPILTADTIVALDGKIFGKPENKDHAIAMLLEFSGRRHSVMTCVCFGETDPQSDTEVSMMFDLVRTEIQFANLTANQCAKYWETNEPKDKALSFGSLVSQYFAH
;
A
#
# COMPACT_ATOMS: atom_id res chain seq x y z
N MET A 1 17.80 -45.54 41.30
CA MET A 1 18.30 -44.59 40.26
C MET A 1 17.09 -44.18 39.45
N THR A 2 16.48 -43.07 39.82
CA THR A 2 15.20 -42.60 39.28
C THR A 2 15.50 -41.39 38.39
N LEU A 3 15.22 -41.53 37.10
CA LEU A 3 15.40 -40.44 36.11
C LEU A 3 14.15 -39.58 36.07
N GLU A 4 14.26 -38.33 36.55
CA GLU A 4 13.25 -37.30 36.43
C GLU A 4 13.26 -36.73 35.02
N SER A 5 12.16 -36.86 34.28
CA SER A 5 11.92 -36.22 33.00
C SER A 5 11.45 -34.79 33.23
N LYS A 6 12.30 -33.81 32.90
CA LYS A 6 11.93 -32.40 32.84
C LYS A 6 11.04 -32.13 31.62
N SER A 7 9.77 -31.88 31.85
CA SER A 7 8.86 -31.33 30.84
C SER A 7 9.15 -29.83 30.65
N THR A 8 9.67 -29.45 29.51
CA THR A 8 9.78 -28.03 29.08
C THR A 8 8.43 -27.53 28.59
N SER A 9 7.70 -26.83 29.45
CA SER A 9 6.49 -26.13 29.05
C SER A 9 6.87 -24.88 28.20
N SER A 10 6.59 -24.98 26.91
CA SER A 10 6.66 -23.86 25.99
C SER A 10 5.53 -22.87 26.31
N THR A 11 5.83 -21.82 27.05
CA THR A 11 4.93 -20.70 27.30
C THR A 11 4.78 -19.92 26.00
N LYS A 12 3.67 -20.15 25.26
CA LYS A 12 3.21 -19.23 24.20
C LYS A 12 3.02 -17.86 24.83
N LYS A 13 3.91 -16.91 24.52
CA LYS A 13 3.71 -15.49 24.84
C LYS A 13 2.35 -15.08 24.28
N LYS A 14 1.37 -14.78 25.13
CA LYS A 14 0.16 -14.05 24.76
C LYS A 14 0.63 -12.72 24.16
N LYS A 15 0.42 -12.52 22.86
CA LYS A 15 0.58 -11.19 22.23
C LYS A 15 -0.30 -10.23 23.03
N SER A 16 0.28 -9.15 23.53
CA SER A 16 -0.50 -8.11 24.21
C SER A 16 -1.37 -7.43 23.16
N ASN A 17 -2.69 -7.41 23.38
CA ASN A 17 -3.66 -6.69 22.51
C ASN A 17 -3.53 -5.16 22.65
N ASN A 18 -2.34 -4.64 22.92
CA ASN A 18 -2.11 -3.22 23.19
C ASN A 18 -1.67 -2.50 21.92
N PHE A 19 -2.55 -2.47 20.94
CA PHE A 19 -2.43 -1.65 19.72
C PHE A 19 -3.77 -0.98 19.42
N ASP A 20 -3.74 0.12 18.67
CA ASP A 20 -4.92 0.96 18.43
C ASP A 20 -5.65 0.57 17.14
N ILE A 21 -4.90 0.27 16.07
CA ILE A 21 -5.43 -0.01 14.74
C ILE A 21 -4.69 -1.18 14.06
N TYR A 22 -5.32 -1.80 13.06
CA TYR A 22 -4.63 -2.63 12.08
C TYR A 22 -4.17 -1.78 10.90
N LEU A 23 -2.96 -2.05 10.39
CA LEU A 23 -2.51 -1.59 9.09
C LEU A 23 -2.61 -2.74 8.09
N ALA A 24 -3.59 -2.68 7.18
CA ALA A 24 -3.74 -3.65 6.10
C ALA A 24 -2.96 -3.17 4.85
N SER A 25 -1.64 -3.21 4.95
CA SER A 25 -0.71 -2.83 3.89
C SER A 25 0.61 -3.58 4.04
N SER A 26 1.19 -3.98 2.92
CA SER A 26 2.55 -4.55 2.85
C SER A 26 3.64 -3.49 2.60
N SER A 27 3.28 -2.22 2.48
CA SER A 27 4.22 -1.13 2.20
C SER A 27 5.03 -0.75 3.44
N PRO A 28 6.37 -0.93 3.47
CA PRO A 28 7.21 -0.53 4.61
C PRO A 28 7.10 0.97 4.92
N ARG A 29 6.97 1.81 3.88
CA ARG A 29 6.84 3.28 4.05
C ARG A 29 5.60 3.68 4.86
N ARG A 30 4.49 2.95 4.71
CA ARG A 30 3.27 3.23 5.49
C ARG A 30 3.47 2.86 6.97
N SER A 31 4.19 1.77 7.24
CA SER A 31 4.58 1.42 8.61
C SER A 31 5.48 2.49 9.22
N GLU A 32 6.51 2.95 8.51
CA GLU A 32 7.39 4.03 8.95
C GLU A 32 6.64 5.34 9.25
N ILE A 33 5.64 5.69 8.44
CA ILE A 33 4.80 6.87 8.69
C ILE A 33 4.04 6.72 10.00
N LEU A 34 3.40 5.57 10.25
CA LEU A 34 2.65 5.33 11.48
C LEU A 34 3.57 5.28 12.72
N GLU A 35 4.78 4.71 12.59
CA GLU A 35 5.79 4.71 13.63
C GLU A 35 6.22 6.14 13.98
N ASN A 36 6.49 6.98 12.98
CA ASN A 36 6.85 8.39 13.17
C ASN A 36 5.71 9.19 13.84
N LEU A 37 4.46 8.85 13.54
CA LEU A 37 3.27 9.43 14.18
C LEU A 37 3.00 8.84 15.57
N LYS A 38 3.80 7.87 16.01
CA LYS A 38 3.65 7.16 17.30
C LYS A 38 2.29 6.47 17.46
N VAL A 39 1.72 6.00 16.35
CA VAL A 39 0.50 5.19 16.34
C VAL A 39 0.87 3.75 16.64
N ASN A 40 0.22 3.13 17.62
CA ASN A 40 0.40 1.70 17.90
C ASN A 40 -0.44 0.89 16.92
N PHE A 41 0.19 0.11 16.05
CA PHE A 41 -0.52 -0.69 15.05
C PHE A 41 -0.01 -2.14 14.99
N GLU A 42 -0.85 -3.02 14.46
CA GLU A 42 -0.48 -4.38 14.07
C GLU A 42 -0.72 -4.55 12.57
N ILE A 43 0.24 -5.20 11.88
CA ILE A 43 0.08 -5.47 10.43
C ILE A 43 -0.92 -6.61 10.24
N LEU A 44 -1.99 -6.34 9.52
CA LEU A 44 -2.95 -7.33 9.05
C LEU A 44 -2.64 -7.69 7.60
N LYS A 45 -2.02 -8.84 7.37
CA LYS A 45 -1.75 -9.30 6.00
C LYS A 45 -3.07 -9.57 5.28
N CYS A 46 -3.26 -8.86 4.19
CA CYS A 46 -4.39 -8.97 3.30
C CYS A 46 -3.86 -9.03 1.86
N ASP A 47 -4.00 -10.18 1.23
CA ASP A 47 -3.67 -10.35 -0.18
C ASP A 47 -4.93 -9.98 -0.98
N TYR A 48 -4.93 -8.79 -1.56
CA TYR A 48 -5.96 -8.27 -2.44
C TYR A 48 -5.36 -8.02 -3.81
N ASP A 49 -6.00 -8.56 -4.85
CA ASP A 49 -5.57 -8.35 -6.24
C ASP A 49 -6.00 -6.96 -6.73
N GLU A 50 -5.01 -6.14 -7.03
CA GLU A 50 -5.15 -4.74 -7.47
C GLU A 50 -5.19 -4.59 -9.00
N SER A 51 -5.13 -5.70 -9.75
CA SER A 51 -4.86 -5.68 -11.20
C SER A 51 -6.10 -5.46 -12.08
N ASN A 52 -7.29 -5.39 -11.51
CA ASN A 52 -8.54 -5.24 -12.28
C ASN A 52 -8.78 -3.77 -12.65
N PHE A 53 -8.00 -3.24 -13.61
CA PHE A 53 -8.25 -1.92 -14.19
C PHE A 53 -9.57 -1.98 -14.99
N THR A 54 -10.47 -1.03 -14.69
CA THR A 54 -11.76 -0.85 -15.36
C THR A 54 -11.73 0.47 -16.14
N ASP A 55 -12.77 0.73 -16.95
CA ASP A 55 -12.93 2.00 -17.69
C ASP A 55 -13.35 3.18 -16.79
N GLU A 56 -13.18 3.05 -15.47
CA GLU A 56 -13.49 4.08 -14.48
C GLU A 56 -12.43 5.21 -14.51
N SER A 57 -12.79 6.39 -13.97
CA SER A 57 -11.80 7.44 -13.76
C SER A 57 -10.70 6.98 -12.77
N PRO A 58 -9.47 7.51 -12.88
CA PRO A 58 -8.42 7.16 -11.92
C PRO A 58 -8.79 7.43 -10.46
N GLU A 59 -9.56 8.50 -10.20
CA GLU A 59 -10.08 8.85 -8.88
C GLU A 59 -11.03 7.76 -8.37
N ASP A 60 -12.03 7.39 -9.16
CA ASP A 60 -13.04 6.37 -8.79
C ASP A 60 -12.36 5.01 -8.59
N PHE A 61 -11.41 4.67 -9.45
CA PHE A 61 -10.64 3.43 -9.34
C PHE A 61 -9.89 3.35 -8.01
N VAL A 62 -9.10 4.37 -7.64
CA VAL A 62 -8.30 4.31 -6.41
C VAL A 62 -9.17 4.29 -5.14
N ILE A 63 -10.30 4.99 -5.14
CA ILE A 63 -11.27 4.97 -4.03
C ILE A 63 -11.88 3.58 -3.90
N LYS A 64 -12.43 3.04 -4.99
CA LYS A 64 -13.06 1.71 -5.02
C LYS A 64 -12.07 0.61 -4.62
N ASN A 65 -10.85 0.67 -5.14
CA ASN A 65 -9.81 -0.30 -4.81
C ASN A 65 -9.43 -0.24 -3.32
N THR A 66 -9.30 0.96 -2.76
CA THR A 66 -9.04 1.15 -1.32
C THR A 66 -10.20 0.65 -0.46
N GLN A 67 -11.45 0.87 -0.90
CA GLN A 67 -12.66 0.35 -0.25
C GLN A 67 -12.67 -1.18 -0.22
N GLN A 68 -12.42 -1.81 -1.35
CA GLN A 68 -12.40 -3.28 -1.45
C GLN A 68 -11.31 -3.89 -0.58
N LYS A 69 -10.12 -3.27 -0.52
CA LYS A 69 -9.06 -3.66 0.42
C LYS A 69 -9.53 -3.60 1.88
N CYS A 70 -10.25 -2.54 2.26
CA CYS A 70 -10.77 -2.39 3.61
C CYS A 70 -11.77 -3.50 3.96
N LEU A 71 -12.72 -3.79 3.07
CA LEU A 71 -13.70 -4.86 3.24
C LEU A 71 -13.02 -6.24 3.35
N ALA A 72 -12.05 -6.52 2.47
CA ALA A 72 -11.29 -7.76 2.51
C ALA A 72 -10.51 -7.93 3.83
N ALA A 73 -9.91 -6.85 4.32
CA ALA A 73 -9.19 -6.87 5.59
C ALA A 73 -10.13 -7.11 6.79
N HIS A 74 -11.33 -6.51 6.80
CA HIS A 74 -12.35 -6.79 7.81
C HIS A 74 -12.81 -8.25 7.77
N ALA A 75 -13.06 -8.81 6.60
CA ALA A 75 -13.41 -10.23 6.44
C ALA A 75 -12.32 -11.16 7.00
N ILE A 76 -11.04 -10.87 6.72
CA ILE A 76 -9.90 -11.63 7.25
C ILE A 76 -9.83 -11.50 8.77
N ARG A 77 -10.03 -10.30 9.34
CA ARG A 77 -10.06 -10.09 10.79
C ARG A 77 -11.13 -10.95 11.45
N GLN A 78 -12.35 -10.94 10.91
CA GLN A 78 -13.48 -11.75 11.40
C GLN A 78 -13.19 -13.25 11.29
N GLN A 79 -12.76 -13.73 10.12
CA GLN A 79 -12.42 -15.13 9.89
C GLN A 79 -11.37 -15.66 10.89
N LYS A 80 -10.36 -14.84 11.17
CA LYS A 80 -9.28 -15.17 12.11
C LYS A 80 -9.65 -14.91 13.57
N LYS A 81 -10.86 -14.41 13.85
CA LYS A 81 -11.34 -14.03 15.19
C LYS A 81 -10.36 -13.11 15.93
N LEU A 82 -9.80 -12.17 15.20
CA LEU A 82 -8.89 -11.16 15.75
C LEU A 82 -9.68 -10.06 16.47
N PRO A 83 -9.04 -9.29 17.40
CA PRO A 83 -9.69 -8.19 18.10
C PRO A 83 -10.41 -7.25 17.17
N ASN A 84 -11.60 -6.76 17.58
CA ASN A 84 -12.34 -5.74 16.84
C ASN A 84 -11.66 -4.38 17.05
N LYS A 85 -10.80 -4.01 16.11
CA LYS A 85 -10.07 -2.75 16.07
C LYS A 85 -10.23 -2.13 14.68
N PRO A 86 -10.15 -0.80 14.57
CA PRO A 86 -10.17 -0.11 13.29
C PRO A 86 -9.09 -0.63 12.33
N ILE A 87 -9.35 -0.56 11.04
CA ILE A 87 -8.43 -0.99 9.99
C ILE A 87 -8.11 0.19 9.08
N LEU A 88 -6.82 0.48 8.94
CA LEU A 88 -6.29 1.45 7.99
C LEU A 88 -5.83 0.73 6.72
N THR A 89 -6.39 1.13 5.59
CA THR A 89 -5.95 0.72 4.26
C THR A 89 -5.56 1.93 3.43
N ALA A 90 -4.77 1.73 2.41
CA ALA A 90 -4.49 2.77 1.44
C ALA A 90 -4.11 2.15 0.09
N ASP A 91 -4.35 2.92 -0.96
CA ASP A 91 -3.87 2.62 -2.29
C ASP A 91 -3.22 3.84 -2.93
N THR A 92 -2.31 3.61 -3.88
CA THR A 92 -1.62 4.69 -4.59
C THR A 92 -1.49 4.31 -6.05
N ILE A 93 -1.99 5.17 -6.93
CA ILE A 93 -1.90 5.00 -8.37
C ILE A 93 -1.18 6.19 -9.01
N VAL A 94 -0.64 5.95 -10.19
CA VAL A 94 -0.11 7.00 -11.08
C VAL A 94 -0.99 7.06 -12.32
N ALA A 95 -1.39 8.25 -12.73
CA ALA A 95 -2.22 8.47 -13.90
C ALA A 95 -1.67 9.56 -14.80
N LEU A 96 -1.73 9.32 -16.12
CA LEU A 96 -1.35 10.26 -17.16
C LEU A 96 -2.45 10.26 -18.22
N ASP A 97 -3.03 11.42 -18.52
CA ASP A 97 -4.14 11.59 -19.50
C ASP A 97 -5.31 10.62 -19.25
N GLY A 98 -5.65 10.40 -17.99
CA GLY A 98 -6.75 9.48 -17.61
C GLY A 98 -6.39 8.00 -17.63
N LYS A 99 -5.20 7.61 -18.10
CA LYS A 99 -4.71 6.23 -18.09
C LYS A 99 -3.98 5.93 -16.78
N ILE A 100 -4.33 4.83 -16.13
CA ILE A 100 -3.67 4.36 -14.92
C ILE A 100 -2.43 3.52 -15.31
N PHE A 101 -1.33 3.75 -14.61
CA PHE A 101 -0.08 3.02 -14.78
C PHE A 101 0.19 2.14 -13.56
N GLY A 102 0.24 0.83 -13.81
CA GLY A 102 0.57 -0.19 -12.81
C GLY A 102 2.07 -0.38 -12.61
N LYS A 103 2.44 -1.52 -12.03
CA LYS A 103 3.85 -1.93 -11.92
C LYS A 103 4.38 -2.39 -13.26
N PRO A 104 5.62 -2.04 -13.63
CA PRO A 104 6.21 -2.54 -14.87
C PRO A 104 6.48 -4.05 -14.76
N GLU A 105 6.22 -4.78 -15.83
CA GLU A 105 6.45 -6.23 -15.91
C GLU A 105 7.94 -6.60 -16.04
N ASN A 106 8.70 -5.74 -16.72
CA ASN A 106 10.11 -5.96 -17.01
C ASN A 106 10.83 -4.63 -17.29
N LYS A 107 12.15 -4.68 -17.55
CA LYS A 107 12.98 -3.51 -17.81
C LYS A 107 12.49 -2.69 -19.01
N ASP A 108 12.17 -3.34 -20.12
CA ASP A 108 11.78 -2.63 -21.35
C ASP A 108 10.43 -1.93 -21.16
N HIS A 109 9.49 -2.59 -20.48
CA HIS A 109 8.22 -2.00 -20.10
C HIS A 109 8.43 -0.79 -19.16
N ALA A 110 9.30 -0.88 -18.17
CA ALA A 110 9.62 0.24 -17.27
C ALA A 110 10.21 1.44 -18.02
N ILE A 111 11.13 1.19 -18.96
CA ILE A 111 11.73 2.24 -19.79
C ILE A 111 10.66 2.91 -20.67
N ALA A 112 9.81 2.12 -21.32
CA ALA A 112 8.71 2.65 -22.15
C ALA A 112 7.75 3.51 -21.33
N MET A 113 7.34 3.05 -20.14
CA MET A 113 6.50 3.81 -19.21
C MET A 113 7.16 5.14 -18.80
N LEU A 114 8.44 5.14 -18.40
CA LEU A 114 9.16 6.35 -18.02
C LEU A 114 9.28 7.36 -19.18
N LEU A 115 9.50 6.89 -20.39
CA LEU A 115 9.55 7.73 -21.58
C LEU A 115 8.17 8.33 -21.92
N GLU A 116 7.07 7.63 -21.60
CA GLU A 116 5.71 8.16 -21.74
C GLU A 116 5.45 9.35 -20.80
N PHE A 117 6.11 9.38 -19.62
CA PHE A 117 6.05 10.48 -18.66
C PHE A 117 7.05 11.61 -18.97
N SER A 118 8.03 11.38 -19.85
CA SER A 118 9.12 12.33 -20.14
C SER A 118 8.61 13.69 -20.59
N GLY A 119 9.00 14.76 -19.91
CA GLY A 119 8.59 16.13 -20.20
C GLY A 119 7.12 16.44 -19.95
N ARG A 120 6.38 15.53 -19.33
CA ARG A 120 4.91 15.65 -19.14
C ARG A 120 4.52 15.75 -17.69
N ARG A 121 3.36 16.35 -17.46
CA ARG A 121 2.71 16.40 -16.15
C ARG A 121 1.80 15.20 -15.99
N HIS A 122 1.86 14.56 -14.82
CA HIS A 122 1.04 13.42 -14.44
C HIS A 122 0.60 13.53 -12.99
N SER A 123 -0.39 12.74 -12.61
CA SER A 123 -0.95 12.75 -11.27
C SER A 123 -0.55 11.49 -10.50
N VAL A 124 -0.19 11.64 -9.24
CA VAL A 124 -0.10 10.58 -8.25
C VAL A 124 -1.26 10.75 -7.29
N MET A 125 -2.08 9.73 -7.14
CA MET A 125 -3.26 9.76 -6.28
C MET A 125 -3.12 8.69 -5.20
N THR A 126 -3.27 9.12 -3.95
CA THR A 126 -3.31 8.21 -2.80
C THR A 126 -4.65 8.33 -2.11
N CYS A 127 -5.39 7.25 -2.06
CA CYS A 127 -6.58 7.14 -1.24
C CYS A 127 -6.26 6.38 0.05
N VAL A 128 -6.72 6.91 1.16
CA VAL A 128 -6.65 6.29 2.50
C VAL A 128 -8.07 5.97 2.92
N CYS A 129 -8.28 4.80 3.50
CA CYS A 129 -9.54 4.41 4.10
C CYS A 129 -9.34 3.95 5.54
N PHE A 130 -10.11 4.50 6.44
CA PHE A 130 -10.21 4.09 7.82
C PHE A 130 -11.57 3.43 8.04
N GLY A 131 -11.57 2.12 8.30
CA GLY A 131 -12.78 1.31 8.46
C GLY A 131 -12.96 0.84 9.90
N GLU A 132 -14.17 1.01 10.42
CA GLU A 132 -14.57 0.55 11.75
C GLU A 132 -15.83 -0.30 11.65
N THR A 133 -15.96 -1.29 12.55
CA THR A 133 -17.21 -2.04 12.71
C THR A 133 -17.85 -1.70 14.05
N ASP A 134 -19.18 -1.74 14.09
CA ASP A 134 -19.91 -1.63 15.34
C ASP A 134 -19.44 -2.73 16.30
N PRO A 135 -18.99 -2.38 17.53
CA PRO A 135 -18.57 -3.35 18.52
C PRO A 135 -19.63 -4.40 18.88
N GLN A 136 -20.91 -4.11 18.69
CA GLN A 136 -22.01 -5.00 19.05
C GLN A 136 -22.42 -5.92 17.89
N SER A 137 -22.39 -5.44 16.64
CA SER A 137 -22.81 -6.23 15.47
C SER A 137 -21.66 -6.88 14.71
N ASP A 138 -20.51 -6.21 14.66
CA ASP A 138 -19.28 -6.65 13.94
C ASP A 138 -19.52 -7.00 12.45
N THR A 139 -20.63 -6.57 11.87
CA THR A 139 -21.06 -6.95 10.51
C THR A 139 -21.04 -5.79 9.52
N GLU A 140 -21.34 -4.58 9.98
CA GLU A 140 -21.37 -3.39 9.14
C GLU A 140 -20.09 -2.59 9.31
N VAL A 141 -19.43 -2.27 8.20
CA VAL A 141 -18.18 -1.48 8.19
C VAL A 141 -18.51 -0.04 7.82
N SER A 142 -18.37 0.87 8.78
CA SER A 142 -18.35 2.31 8.52
C SER A 142 -16.97 2.70 8.01
N MET A 143 -16.90 3.45 6.91
CA MET A 143 -15.64 3.83 6.26
C MET A 143 -15.54 5.33 6.05
N MET A 144 -14.39 5.88 6.40
CA MET A 144 -13.98 7.26 6.07
C MET A 144 -12.85 7.22 5.06
N PHE A 145 -12.91 8.10 4.06
CA PHE A 145 -11.93 8.18 2.98
C PHE A 145 -11.31 9.57 2.94
N ASP A 146 -10.03 9.59 2.58
CA ASP A 146 -9.32 10.80 2.17
C ASP A 146 -8.53 10.52 0.90
N LEU A 147 -8.67 11.40 -0.11
CA LEU A 147 -8.00 11.30 -1.41
C LEU A 147 -7.06 12.49 -1.60
N VAL A 148 -5.77 12.20 -1.70
CA VAL A 148 -4.74 13.19 -1.99
C VAL A 148 -4.26 13.01 -3.42
N ARG A 149 -4.33 14.09 -4.21
CA ARG A 149 -3.79 14.18 -5.58
C ARG A 149 -2.57 15.09 -5.59
N THR A 150 -1.48 14.60 -6.14
CA THR A 150 -0.23 15.33 -6.35
C THR A 150 0.09 15.37 -7.83
N GLU A 151 0.27 16.58 -8.38
CA GLU A 151 0.73 16.78 -9.75
C GLU A 151 2.26 16.79 -9.78
N ILE A 152 2.85 16.01 -10.68
CA ILE A 152 4.29 15.89 -10.86
C ILE A 152 4.63 16.24 -12.31
N GLN A 153 5.63 17.09 -12.51
CA GLN A 153 6.18 17.42 -13.83
C GLN A 153 7.53 16.72 -13.98
N PHE A 154 7.67 15.87 -15.00
CA PHE A 154 8.96 15.29 -15.32
C PHE A 154 9.79 16.20 -16.22
N ALA A 155 11.11 16.17 -16.02
CA ALA A 155 12.07 16.63 -17.00
C ALA A 155 12.06 15.74 -18.25
N ASN A 156 12.67 16.18 -19.33
CA ASN A 156 12.88 15.34 -20.51
C ASN A 156 13.85 14.22 -20.18
N LEU A 157 13.42 12.97 -20.36
CA LEU A 157 14.19 11.76 -20.07
C LEU A 157 14.72 11.13 -21.36
N THR A 158 15.91 10.55 -21.26
CA THR A 158 16.48 9.70 -22.30
C THR A 158 16.34 8.23 -21.91
N ALA A 159 16.29 7.32 -22.89
CA ALA A 159 16.23 5.89 -22.64
C ALA A 159 17.40 5.40 -21.76
N ASN A 160 18.59 5.99 -21.89
CA ASN A 160 19.74 5.64 -21.06
C ASN A 160 19.55 6.02 -19.58
N GLN A 161 18.95 7.19 -19.31
CA GLN A 161 18.61 7.59 -17.94
C GLN A 161 17.56 6.65 -17.32
N CYS A 162 16.52 6.32 -18.10
CA CYS A 162 15.49 5.36 -17.67
C CYS A 162 16.09 3.98 -17.36
N ALA A 163 17.01 3.49 -18.21
CA ALA A 163 17.71 2.21 -18.01
C ALA A 163 18.57 2.22 -16.75
N LYS A 164 19.33 3.29 -16.50
CA LYS A 164 20.10 3.46 -15.25
C LYS A 164 19.22 3.49 -14.01
N TYR A 165 18.08 4.16 -14.09
CA TYR A 165 17.13 4.21 -12.97
C TYR A 165 16.57 2.82 -12.65
N TRP A 166 16.28 2.00 -13.67
CA TRP A 166 15.86 0.61 -13.46
C TRP A 166 16.89 -0.22 -12.66
N GLU A 167 18.18 0.03 -12.88
CA GLU A 167 19.27 -0.68 -12.21
C GLU A 167 19.39 -0.37 -10.71
N THR A 168 18.78 0.72 -10.24
CA THR A 168 18.72 1.05 -8.80
C THR A 168 17.81 0.11 -8.00
N ASN A 169 17.06 -0.77 -8.64
CA ASN A 169 16.00 -1.63 -8.10
C ASN A 169 14.82 -0.87 -7.46
N GLU A 170 14.83 0.43 -7.44
CA GLU A 170 13.76 1.25 -6.88
C GLU A 170 12.41 1.09 -7.62
N PRO A 171 12.39 0.95 -8.97
CA PRO A 171 11.15 0.80 -9.72
C PRO A 171 10.47 -0.57 -9.59
N LYS A 172 11.22 -1.61 -9.16
CA LYS A 172 10.74 -3.01 -9.25
C LYS A 172 9.55 -3.33 -8.36
N ASP A 173 9.42 -2.65 -7.22
CA ASP A 173 8.38 -2.95 -6.23
C ASP A 173 7.27 -1.89 -6.18
N LYS A 174 7.28 -0.94 -7.11
CA LYS A 174 6.42 0.24 -7.03
C LYS A 174 5.74 0.48 -8.37
N ALA A 175 4.44 0.81 -8.37
CA ALA A 175 3.80 1.42 -9.52
C ALA A 175 4.49 2.77 -9.77
N LEU A 176 5.52 2.84 -10.65
CA LEU A 176 6.32 4.05 -10.97
C LEU A 176 6.44 5.07 -9.82
N SER A 177 6.21 4.60 -8.59
CA SER A 177 6.18 5.46 -7.42
C SER A 177 7.58 5.88 -7.12
N PHE A 178 7.81 7.06 -7.55
CA PHE A 178 8.91 7.95 -7.39
C PHE A 178 9.37 7.96 -5.95
N GLY A 179 10.44 7.23 -5.67
CA GLY A 179 11.17 7.40 -4.43
C GLY A 179 11.93 8.74 -4.45
N SER A 180 12.56 9.07 -3.34
CA SER A 180 13.37 10.27 -3.17
C SER A 180 14.46 10.47 -4.25
N LEU A 181 14.84 9.41 -4.97
CA LEU A 181 15.83 9.47 -6.05
C LEU A 181 15.30 10.14 -7.34
N VAL A 182 13.99 10.11 -7.59
CA VAL A 182 13.43 10.82 -8.77
C VAL A 182 13.63 12.32 -8.64
N SER A 183 13.50 12.89 -7.45
CA SER A 183 13.82 14.31 -7.22
C SER A 183 15.30 14.62 -7.49
N GLN A 184 16.21 13.66 -7.25
CA GLN A 184 17.64 13.85 -7.51
C GLN A 184 18.03 13.69 -8.98
N TYR A 185 17.30 12.87 -9.75
CA TYR A 185 17.64 12.56 -11.14
C TYR A 185 16.75 13.27 -12.16
N PHE A 186 15.52 13.67 -11.82
CA PHE A 186 14.51 14.05 -12.82
C PHE A 186 13.64 15.26 -12.45
N ALA A 187 13.71 15.80 -11.24
CA ALA A 187 12.98 17.02 -10.86
C ALA A 187 13.91 18.24 -10.95
N HIS A 188 13.47 19.26 -11.67
CA HIS A 188 14.00 20.62 -11.65
C HIS A 188 12.96 21.55 -11.05
#